data_ef9a24aa97c2ec405eaa6ced8ead04dc
#
_entry.id   ef9a24aa97c2ec405eaa6ced8ead04dc
#
_cell.length_a   1.000
_cell.length_b   1.000
_cell.length_c   1.000
_cell.angle_alpha   90.00
_cell.angle_beta   90.00
_cell.angle_gamma   90.00
#
_symmetry.space_group_name_H-M   'P 1'
#
loop_
_entity.id
_entity.type
_entity.pdbx_description
1 polymer ?
#
loop_
_entity_poly.entity_id
_entity_poly.type
_entity_poly.pdbx_seq_one_letter_code
_entity_poly.pdbx_strand_id
1 'polypeptide(L)'
;MLRRNILLMSGIAATTSVSTLLAACGGGNNSITNRDIFELVRNDANLSVLGDAIISAGLVQTFQSNTSYTLFAPNNAAFVAVLAELGMTKDELFADKPLLNAVLTYHLLPGKVNFADLLLNTPLKTVQGATLKIDNIAGTLTITDGRARTSRIIQTNLDARNGVVHVVDKVLLPPV
;
A
#
# COMPACT_ATOMS: atom_id res chain seq x y z
N MET A 1 -37.96 25.83 -73.96
CA MET A 1 -37.74 27.29 -73.81
C MET A 1 -36.82 27.49 -72.62
N LEU A 2 -35.62 27.84 -72.94
CA LEU A 2 -34.82 29.04 -72.52
C LEU A 2 -34.45 29.09 -71.07
N ARG A 3 -33.23 28.95 -70.84
CA ARG A 3 -31.95 29.73 -70.69
C ARG A 3 -31.50 29.75 -69.24
N ARG A 4 -30.25 29.26 -69.01
CA ARG A 4 -28.94 29.96 -68.90
C ARG A 4 -28.88 30.89 -67.68
N ASN A 5 -27.95 30.69 -66.77
CA ASN A 5 -26.53 31.12 -66.74
C ASN A 5 -26.00 30.76 -65.37
N ILE A 6 -24.90 30.08 -65.19
CA ILE A 6 -23.50 30.48 -65.09
C ILE A 6 -23.30 31.73 -64.22
N LEU A 7 -22.59 31.52 -63.08
CA LEU A 7 -21.33 32.22 -62.79
C LEU A 7 -20.67 31.68 -61.54
N LEU A 8 -19.42 31.29 -61.75
CA LEU A 8 -18.36 31.14 -60.81
C LEU A 8 -18.29 32.28 -59.80
N MET A 9 -17.89 31.95 -58.55
CA MET A 9 -16.83 32.70 -57.88
C MET A 9 -16.24 31.92 -56.75
N SER A 10 -14.94 31.83 -56.83
CA SER A 10 -13.97 31.32 -55.84
C SER A 10 -14.14 32.00 -54.48
N GLY A 11 -14.06 31.19 -53.43
CA GLY A 11 -13.89 31.67 -52.07
C GLY A 11 -13.05 30.69 -51.30
N ILE A 12 -11.75 30.95 -51.26
CA ILE A 12 -10.80 30.30 -50.37
C ILE A 12 -11.18 30.70 -48.95
N ALA A 13 -11.60 29.77 -48.13
CA ALA A 13 -11.70 29.97 -46.69
C ALA A 13 -10.88 28.89 -45.98
N ALA A 14 -9.83 29.34 -45.33
CA ALA A 14 -8.93 28.58 -44.52
C ALA A 14 -9.67 27.82 -43.41
N THR A 15 -9.56 26.52 -43.42
CA THR A 15 -9.97 25.68 -42.31
C THR A 15 -8.86 25.69 -41.26
N THR A 16 -9.01 26.53 -40.24
CA THR A 16 -8.28 26.41 -39.01
C THR A 16 -8.81 25.17 -38.27
N SER A 17 -8.10 24.09 -38.40
CA SER A 17 -8.30 22.91 -37.57
C SER A 17 -7.87 23.23 -36.13
N VAL A 18 -8.84 23.54 -35.28
CA VAL A 18 -8.68 23.58 -33.86
C VAL A 18 -8.58 22.13 -33.40
N SER A 19 -7.33 21.68 -33.23
CA SER A 19 -7.06 20.43 -32.51
C SER A 19 -7.36 20.65 -31.03
N THR A 20 -8.59 20.34 -30.63
CA THR A 20 -8.92 20.16 -29.22
C THR A 20 -8.18 18.93 -28.70
N LEU A 21 -7.05 19.16 -28.04
CA LEU A 21 -6.45 18.20 -27.16
C LEU A 21 -7.42 17.98 -25.99
N LEU A 22 -8.28 16.97 -26.12
CA LEU A 22 -8.93 16.39 -24.96
C LEU A 22 -7.83 15.72 -24.13
N ALA A 23 -7.34 16.44 -23.13
CA ALA A 23 -6.64 15.82 -22.03
C ALA A 23 -7.65 14.96 -21.28
N ALA A 24 -7.79 13.72 -21.71
CA ALA A 24 -8.48 12.70 -20.95
C ALA A 24 -7.65 12.35 -19.73
N CYS A 25 -7.79 13.12 -18.65
CA CYS A 25 -7.42 12.69 -17.32
C CYS A 25 -8.48 11.68 -16.84
N GLY A 26 -8.45 10.50 -17.41
CA GLY A 26 -9.15 9.31 -16.94
C GLY A 26 -8.15 8.45 -16.19
N GLY A 27 -7.81 8.83 -14.97
CA GLY A 27 -6.95 8.05 -14.11
C GLY A 27 -7.70 6.86 -13.50
N GLY A 28 -7.80 5.78 -14.22
CA GLY A 28 -8.10 4.46 -13.70
C GLY A 28 -6.87 3.61 -13.93
N ASN A 29 -5.76 3.92 -13.27
CA ASN A 29 -4.56 3.11 -13.36
C ASN A 29 -4.70 1.87 -12.48
N ASN A 30 -5.32 0.82 -13.02
CA ASN A 30 -4.93 -0.55 -12.73
C ASN A 30 -3.58 -0.84 -13.43
N SER A 31 -2.62 0.02 -13.25
CA SER A 31 -1.24 -0.32 -13.52
C SER A 31 -0.88 -1.38 -12.51
N ILE A 32 -0.73 -2.63 -12.96
CA ILE A 32 0.07 -3.63 -12.25
C ILE A 32 1.37 -2.89 -11.98
N THR A 33 1.49 -2.36 -10.78
CA THR A 33 2.64 -1.55 -10.43
C THR A 33 3.81 -2.50 -10.41
N ASN A 34 4.77 -2.31 -11.32
CA ASN A 34 6.02 -3.08 -11.35
C ASN A 34 6.89 -2.75 -10.11
N ARG A 35 6.28 -2.14 -9.09
CA ARG A 35 6.88 -1.75 -7.82
C ARG A 35 6.85 -2.92 -6.86
N ASP A 36 7.94 -3.12 -6.15
CA ASP A 36 7.98 -4.05 -5.04
C ASP A 36 7.34 -3.45 -3.76
N ILE A 37 7.20 -4.27 -2.73
CA ILE A 37 6.62 -3.85 -1.45
C ILE A 37 7.36 -2.65 -0.86
N PHE A 38 8.70 -2.63 -0.93
CA PHE A 38 9.51 -1.55 -0.38
C PHE A 38 9.29 -0.24 -1.15
N GLU A 39 9.26 -0.29 -2.49
CA GLU A 39 8.98 0.88 -3.33
C GLU A 39 7.58 1.43 -3.10
N LEU A 40 6.57 0.57 -2.89
CA LEU A 40 5.22 0.99 -2.52
C LEU A 40 5.22 1.75 -1.20
N VAL A 41 5.83 1.19 -0.17
CA VAL A 41 5.93 1.81 1.16
C VAL A 41 6.68 3.13 1.11
N ARG A 42 7.80 3.19 0.39
CA ARG A 42 8.63 4.40 0.30
C ARG A 42 7.96 5.55 -0.44
N ASN A 43 7.11 5.25 -1.43
CA ASN A 43 6.44 6.26 -2.24
C ASN A 43 5.12 6.75 -1.63
N ASP A 44 4.66 6.14 -0.54
CA ASP A 44 3.47 6.58 0.19
C ASP A 44 3.87 7.49 1.36
N ALA A 45 3.41 8.74 1.33
CA ALA A 45 3.70 9.72 2.38
C ALA A 45 3.19 9.29 3.77
N ASN A 46 2.12 8.48 3.82
CA ASN A 46 1.56 7.96 5.07
C ASN A 46 2.34 6.78 5.65
N LEU A 47 3.23 6.18 4.88
CA LEU A 47 4.06 5.03 5.25
C LEU A 47 5.55 5.36 5.36
N SER A 48 5.92 6.64 5.32
CA SER A 48 7.32 7.09 5.30
C SER A 48 8.11 6.61 6.53
N VAL A 49 7.50 6.60 7.72
CA VAL A 49 8.13 6.11 8.95
C VAL A 49 8.41 4.60 8.87
N LEU A 50 7.51 3.83 8.26
CA LEU A 50 7.72 2.40 8.00
C LEU A 50 8.88 2.19 7.02
N GLY A 51 8.97 3.01 5.97
CA GLY A 51 10.10 2.99 5.02
C GLY A 51 11.44 3.20 5.72
N ASP A 52 11.53 4.21 6.59
CA ASP A 52 12.72 4.47 7.41
C ASP A 52 13.03 3.29 8.36
N ALA A 53 12.01 2.68 8.96
CA ALA A 53 12.15 1.53 9.83
C ALA A 53 12.74 0.31 9.09
N ILE A 54 12.26 0.01 7.88
CA ILE A 54 12.77 -1.06 7.04
C ILE A 54 14.25 -0.84 6.69
N ILE A 55 14.63 0.39 6.35
CA ILE A 55 16.02 0.76 6.05
C ILE A 55 16.87 0.59 7.31
N SER A 56 16.42 1.13 8.45
CA SER A 56 17.14 1.05 9.72
C SER A 56 17.33 -0.40 10.19
N ALA A 57 16.34 -1.27 9.96
CA ALA A 57 16.42 -2.69 10.27
C ALA A 57 17.36 -3.49 9.35
N GLY A 58 17.74 -2.92 8.20
CA GLY A 58 18.51 -3.63 7.17
C GLY A 58 17.72 -4.68 6.41
N LEU A 59 16.38 -4.59 6.41
CA LEU A 59 15.47 -5.57 5.79
C LEU A 59 15.09 -5.22 4.34
N VAL A 60 15.68 -4.20 3.73
CA VAL A 60 15.34 -3.74 2.37
C VAL A 60 15.38 -4.90 1.37
N GLN A 61 16.43 -5.73 1.40
CA GLN A 61 16.58 -6.89 0.51
C GLN A 61 15.44 -7.91 0.67
N THR A 62 14.94 -8.10 1.89
CA THR A 62 13.81 -9.00 2.17
C THR A 62 12.53 -8.48 1.49
N PHE A 63 12.27 -7.18 1.59
CA PHE A 63 11.09 -6.55 0.99
C PHE A 63 11.19 -6.34 -0.53
N GLN A 64 12.39 -6.40 -1.09
CA GLN A 64 12.66 -6.35 -2.54
C GLN A 64 12.83 -7.73 -3.17
N SER A 65 12.84 -8.80 -2.37
CA SER A 65 13.02 -10.16 -2.86
C SER A 65 11.90 -10.57 -3.83
N ASN A 66 12.14 -11.61 -4.62
CA ASN A 66 11.11 -12.20 -5.49
C ASN A 66 10.17 -13.14 -4.72
N THR A 67 10.41 -13.35 -3.43
CA THR A 67 9.51 -14.11 -2.58
C THR A 67 8.23 -13.31 -2.34
N SER A 68 7.09 -13.98 -2.50
CA SER A 68 5.80 -13.32 -2.25
C SER A 68 5.55 -13.15 -0.77
N TYR A 69 5.21 -11.92 -0.38
CA TYR A 69 4.86 -11.56 0.99
C TYR A 69 3.58 -10.76 1.04
N THR A 70 2.93 -10.80 2.20
CA THR A 70 1.88 -9.87 2.58
C THR A 70 2.38 -9.01 3.71
N LEU A 71 2.32 -7.70 3.55
CA LEU A 71 2.74 -6.73 4.55
C LEU A 71 1.52 -6.05 5.16
N PHE A 72 1.38 -6.12 6.48
CA PHE A 72 0.51 -5.22 7.24
C PHE A 72 1.30 -3.95 7.57
N ALA A 73 1.07 -2.89 6.81
CA ALA A 73 1.81 -1.65 6.86
C ALA A 73 1.17 -0.66 7.85
N PRO A 74 1.75 -0.42 9.04
CA PRO A 74 1.27 0.61 9.94
C PRO A 74 1.53 1.99 9.35
N ASN A 75 0.55 2.87 9.43
CA ASN A 75 0.71 4.25 8.99
C ASN A 75 1.56 5.07 9.98
N ASN A 76 1.93 6.28 9.60
CA ASN A 76 2.75 7.16 10.45
C ASN A 76 2.11 7.44 11.82
N ALA A 77 0.77 7.58 11.87
CA ALA A 77 0.05 7.81 13.12
C ALA A 77 0.13 6.58 14.05
N ALA A 78 0.14 5.36 13.48
CA ALA A 78 0.33 4.12 14.24
C ALA A 78 1.70 4.08 14.94
N PHE A 79 2.75 4.57 14.28
CA PHE A 79 4.08 4.68 14.90
C PHE A 79 4.09 5.69 16.05
N VAL A 80 3.48 6.85 15.88
CA VAL A 80 3.37 7.84 16.95
C VAL A 80 2.65 7.26 18.18
N ALA A 81 1.56 6.53 17.95
CA ALA A 81 0.79 5.91 19.03
C ALA A 81 1.59 4.82 19.77
N VAL A 82 2.29 3.94 19.06
CA VAL A 82 3.08 2.88 19.70
C VAL A 82 4.30 3.42 20.43
N LEU A 83 4.95 4.46 19.92
CA LEU A 83 6.07 5.09 20.60
C LEU A 83 5.63 5.72 21.93
N ALA A 84 4.48 6.39 21.96
CA ALA A 84 3.88 6.92 23.18
C ALA A 84 3.50 5.80 24.18
N GLU A 85 2.97 4.68 23.68
CA GLU A 85 2.59 3.51 24.48
C GLU A 85 3.82 2.83 25.11
N LEU A 86 4.92 2.72 24.35
CA LEU A 86 6.17 2.13 24.83
C LEU A 86 7.03 3.09 25.65
N GLY A 87 6.71 4.38 25.66
CA GLY A 87 7.51 5.41 26.30
C GLY A 87 8.89 5.61 25.65
N MET A 88 8.98 5.35 24.35
CA MET A 88 10.22 5.42 23.56
C MET A 88 10.13 6.50 22.49
N THR A 89 11.26 7.04 22.13
CA THR A 89 11.41 7.91 20.95
C THR A 89 11.59 7.08 19.68
N LYS A 90 11.38 7.71 18.51
CA LYS A 90 11.63 7.08 17.20
C LYS A 90 13.09 6.58 17.11
N ASP A 91 14.04 7.40 17.58
CA ASP A 91 15.46 7.08 17.49
C ASP A 91 15.84 5.90 18.37
N GLU A 92 15.27 5.80 19.56
CA GLU A 92 15.46 4.64 20.45
C GLU A 92 14.91 3.35 19.84
N LEU A 93 13.70 3.41 19.27
CA LEU A 93 13.13 2.24 18.56
C LEU A 93 14.01 1.82 17.37
N PHE A 94 14.54 2.78 16.61
CA PHE A 94 15.36 2.49 15.44
C PHE A 94 16.79 2.05 15.80
N ALA A 95 17.27 2.40 16.99
CA ALA A 95 18.53 1.92 17.54
C ALA A 95 18.43 0.48 18.05
N ASP A 96 17.27 0.07 18.56
CA ASP A 96 17.01 -1.30 19.02
C ASP A 96 16.72 -2.22 17.82
N LYS A 97 17.79 -2.68 17.14
CA LYS A 97 17.69 -3.54 15.96
C LYS A 97 16.96 -4.87 16.23
N PRO A 98 17.18 -5.58 17.34
CA PRO A 98 16.44 -6.79 17.66
C PRO A 98 14.93 -6.56 17.75
N LEU A 99 14.50 -5.53 18.48
CA LEU A 99 13.09 -5.18 18.62
C LEU A 99 12.49 -4.76 17.29
N LEU A 100 13.17 -3.89 16.55
CA LEU A 100 12.72 -3.40 15.25
C LEU A 100 12.54 -4.54 14.24
N ASN A 101 13.50 -5.46 14.17
CA ASN A 101 13.42 -6.64 13.32
C ASN A 101 12.26 -7.57 13.72
N ALA A 102 12.08 -7.82 15.02
CA ALA A 102 10.97 -8.62 15.50
C ALA A 102 9.61 -8.03 15.14
N VAL A 103 9.46 -6.72 15.31
CA VAL A 103 8.24 -5.98 14.95
C VAL A 103 8.00 -6.03 13.44
N LEU A 104 8.99 -5.72 12.60
CA LEU A 104 8.84 -5.71 11.15
C LEU A 104 8.56 -7.10 10.57
N THR A 105 9.22 -8.14 11.06
CA THR A 105 8.95 -9.53 10.63
C THR A 105 7.62 -10.06 11.15
N TYR A 106 7.11 -9.50 12.25
CA TYR A 106 5.76 -9.79 12.75
C TYR A 106 4.65 -9.18 11.87
N HIS A 107 4.93 -8.08 11.18
CA HIS A 107 4.03 -7.47 10.20
C HIS A 107 4.06 -8.18 8.83
N LEU A 108 4.98 -9.11 8.62
CA LEU A 108 5.21 -9.77 7.35
C LEU A 108 4.68 -11.21 7.39
N LEU A 109 3.83 -11.55 6.43
CA LEU A 109 3.33 -12.91 6.21
C LEU A 109 3.99 -13.52 4.99
N PRO A 110 4.34 -14.80 5.01
CA PRO A 110 4.76 -15.52 3.82
C PRO A 110 3.56 -15.75 2.89
N GLY A 111 3.75 -15.50 1.60
CA GLY A 111 2.71 -15.65 0.59
C GLY A 111 1.88 -14.39 0.34
N LYS A 112 1.06 -14.43 -0.71
CA LYS A 112 0.14 -13.36 -1.07
C LYS A 112 -1.25 -13.68 -0.52
N VAL A 113 -1.67 -12.94 0.50
CA VAL A 113 -2.98 -13.05 1.16
C VAL A 113 -3.81 -11.82 0.78
N ASN A 114 -4.82 -12.00 -0.05
CA ASN A 114 -5.71 -10.92 -0.46
C ASN A 114 -6.84 -10.70 0.55
N PHE A 115 -7.60 -9.63 0.38
CA PHE A 115 -8.75 -9.32 1.24
C PHE A 115 -9.73 -10.48 1.41
N ALA A 116 -10.02 -11.20 0.32
CA ALA A 116 -10.93 -12.36 0.36
C ALA A 116 -10.43 -13.48 1.27
N ASP A 117 -9.11 -13.69 1.29
CA ASP A 117 -8.47 -14.71 2.13
C ASP A 117 -8.51 -14.32 3.61
N LEU A 118 -8.42 -13.01 3.91
CA LEU A 118 -8.53 -12.47 5.27
C LEU A 118 -9.92 -12.70 5.89
N LEU A 119 -10.97 -12.83 5.06
CA LEU A 119 -12.33 -13.09 5.53
C LEU A 119 -12.53 -14.52 6.05
N LEU A 120 -11.61 -15.42 5.78
CA LEU A 120 -11.72 -16.83 6.18
C LEU A 120 -11.45 -17.07 7.68
N ASN A 121 -11.14 -16.03 8.45
CA ASN A 121 -10.85 -16.08 9.90
C ASN A 121 -9.80 -17.15 10.28
N THR A 122 -8.90 -17.49 9.36
CA THR A 122 -7.82 -18.44 9.64
C THR A 122 -6.67 -17.74 10.36
N PRO A 123 -6.06 -18.39 11.37
CA PRO A 123 -4.87 -17.85 12.01
C PRO A 123 -3.73 -17.70 11.00
N LEU A 124 -3.15 -16.52 10.89
CA LEU A 124 -2.08 -16.21 9.94
C LEU A 124 -0.73 -16.26 10.64
N LYS A 125 0.15 -17.15 10.21
CA LYS A 125 1.50 -17.26 10.76
C LYS A 125 2.41 -16.23 10.11
N THR A 126 3.04 -15.40 10.93
CA THR A 126 4.00 -14.37 10.48
C THR A 126 5.38 -14.93 10.20
N VAL A 127 6.22 -14.16 9.49
CA VAL A 127 7.64 -14.51 9.27
C VAL A 127 8.40 -14.61 10.60
N GLN A 128 8.01 -13.81 11.60
CA GLN A 128 8.57 -13.88 12.96
C GLN A 128 8.24 -15.21 13.67
N GLY A 129 7.17 -15.91 13.24
CA GLY A 129 6.77 -17.22 13.75
C GLY A 129 5.52 -17.20 14.64
N ALA A 130 5.13 -16.07 15.17
CA ALA A 130 3.91 -15.94 15.95
C ALA A 130 2.67 -15.78 15.01
N THR A 131 1.49 -15.94 15.59
CA THR A 131 0.22 -15.96 14.84
C THR A 131 -0.53 -14.66 15.04
N LEU A 132 -1.12 -14.15 13.96
CA LEU A 132 -2.11 -13.08 13.96
C LEU A 132 -3.51 -13.66 13.81
N LYS A 133 -4.46 -13.09 14.54
CA LYS A 133 -5.87 -13.44 14.41
C LYS A 133 -6.57 -12.30 13.66
N ILE A 134 -7.30 -12.66 12.60
CA ILE A 134 -8.12 -11.72 11.85
C ILE A 134 -9.57 -11.94 12.24
N ASP A 135 -10.26 -10.88 12.58
CA ASP A 135 -11.71 -10.91 12.87
C ASP A 135 -12.41 -9.89 11.96
N ASN A 136 -13.61 -10.24 11.51
CA ASN A 136 -14.49 -9.31 10.80
C ASN A 136 -15.58 -8.86 11.76
N ILE A 137 -15.47 -7.63 12.24
CA ILE A 137 -16.43 -7.05 13.17
C ILE A 137 -17.25 -5.99 12.45
N ALA A 138 -18.53 -6.28 12.21
CA ALA A 138 -19.46 -5.36 11.53
C ALA A 138 -18.95 -4.81 10.19
N GLY A 139 -18.30 -5.66 9.39
CA GLY A 139 -17.74 -5.27 8.08
C GLY A 139 -16.35 -4.62 8.14
N THR A 140 -15.80 -4.45 9.34
CA THR A 140 -14.44 -3.94 9.52
C THR A 140 -13.49 -5.09 9.85
N LEU A 141 -12.45 -5.26 9.04
CA LEU A 141 -11.39 -6.22 9.34
C LEU A 141 -10.49 -5.66 10.44
N THR A 142 -10.34 -6.47 11.47
CA THR A 142 -9.46 -6.18 12.61
C THR A 142 -8.44 -7.30 12.78
N ILE A 143 -7.24 -6.92 13.16
CA ILE A 143 -6.14 -7.83 13.49
C ILE A 143 -5.93 -7.79 14.99
N THR A 144 -5.94 -8.94 15.64
CA THR A 144 -5.53 -9.08 17.04
C THR A 144 -4.09 -9.56 17.07
N ASP A 145 -3.23 -8.78 17.71
CA ASP A 145 -1.80 -9.07 17.85
C ASP A 145 -1.48 -9.99 19.04
N GLY A 146 -0.21 -10.33 19.20
CA GLY A 146 0.26 -11.21 20.26
C GLY A 146 0.12 -10.67 21.68
N ARG A 147 -0.19 -9.38 21.83
CA ARG A 147 -0.50 -8.72 23.12
C ARG A 147 -1.98 -8.45 23.31
N ALA A 148 -2.85 -9.14 22.55
CA ALA A 148 -4.29 -9.00 22.55
C ALA A 148 -4.80 -7.57 22.21
N ARG A 149 -4.00 -6.77 21.49
CA ARG A 149 -4.41 -5.47 20.99
C ARG A 149 -5.04 -5.62 19.62
N THR A 150 -6.02 -4.79 19.32
CA THR A 150 -6.70 -4.80 18.04
C THR A 150 -6.25 -3.62 17.17
N SER A 151 -5.93 -3.90 15.92
CA SER A 151 -5.66 -2.94 14.85
C SER A 151 -6.68 -3.09 13.74
N ARG A 152 -7.12 -2.00 13.13
CA ARG A 152 -8.02 -2.03 11.96
C ARG A 152 -7.22 -2.02 10.69
N ILE A 153 -7.71 -2.76 9.70
CA ILE A 153 -7.22 -2.63 8.34
C ILE A 153 -7.99 -1.47 7.68
N ILE A 154 -7.26 -0.39 7.35
CA ILE A 154 -7.84 0.84 6.79
C ILE A 154 -7.76 0.91 5.27
N GLN A 155 -6.84 0.15 4.67
CA GLN A 155 -6.73 0.02 3.23
C GLN A 155 -6.24 -1.39 2.89
N THR A 156 -6.82 -1.99 1.86
CA THR A 156 -6.52 -3.37 1.45
C THR A 156 -6.04 -3.44 0.01
N ASN A 157 -5.36 -4.52 -0.33
CA ASN A 157 -5.02 -4.89 -1.71
C ASN A 157 -4.21 -3.83 -2.47
N LEU A 158 -3.20 -3.24 -1.83
CA LEU A 158 -2.17 -2.50 -2.56
C LEU A 158 -1.23 -3.55 -3.19
N ASP A 159 -1.45 -3.84 -4.45
CA ASP A 159 -0.68 -4.84 -5.19
C ASP A 159 0.75 -4.38 -5.45
N ALA A 160 1.71 -5.22 -5.05
CA ALA A 160 3.11 -5.11 -5.37
C ALA A 160 3.53 -6.26 -6.30
N ARG A 161 4.64 -6.08 -7.01
CA ARG A 161 5.24 -7.12 -7.85
C ARG A 161 5.51 -8.41 -7.07
N ASN A 162 5.97 -8.28 -5.85
CA ASN A 162 6.34 -9.38 -4.97
C ASN A 162 5.39 -9.54 -3.77
N GLY A 163 4.13 -9.11 -3.86
CA GLY A 163 3.17 -9.35 -2.80
C GLY A 163 1.99 -8.40 -2.76
N VAL A 164 1.44 -8.24 -1.58
CA VAL A 164 0.33 -7.32 -1.31
C VAL A 164 0.55 -6.57 0.00
N VAL A 165 0.11 -5.32 0.05
CA VAL A 165 0.20 -4.49 1.25
C VAL A 165 -1.20 -4.13 1.73
N HIS A 166 -1.43 -4.28 3.03
CA HIS A 166 -2.64 -3.84 3.73
C HIS A 166 -2.25 -2.80 4.76
N VAL A 167 -2.84 -1.61 4.70
CA VAL A 167 -2.52 -0.53 5.64
C VAL A 167 -3.33 -0.70 6.92
N VAL A 168 -2.67 -0.58 8.06
CA VAL A 168 -3.27 -0.74 9.40
C VAL A 168 -3.09 0.52 10.25
N ASP A 169 -4.01 0.73 11.19
CA ASP A 169 -4.06 1.92 12.05
C ASP A 169 -3.21 1.80 13.32
N LYS A 170 -2.64 0.63 13.60
CA LYS A 170 -1.74 0.41 14.74
C LYS A 170 -0.58 -0.50 14.38
N VAL A 171 0.55 -0.29 15.04
CA VAL A 171 1.70 -1.21 14.97
C VAL A 171 1.37 -2.49 15.72
N LEU A 172 1.55 -3.64 15.09
CA LEU A 172 1.38 -4.95 15.70
C LEU A 172 2.62 -5.30 16.51
N LEU A 173 2.42 -5.70 17.76
CA LEU A 173 3.52 -6.14 18.61
C LEU A 173 3.50 -7.66 18.79
N PRO A 174 4.67 -8.31 18.66
CA PRO A 174 4.78 -9.74 18.93
C PRO A 174 4.47 -10.03 20.39
N PRO A 175 4.12 -11.27 20.74
CA PRO A 175 3.96 -11.68 22.12
C PRO A 175 5.29 -11.51 22.87
N VAL A 176 5.22 -11.26 24.18
CA VAL A 176 6.38 -11.07 25.08
C VAL A 176 6.87 -12.43 25.52
#